data_72770e384806c7142adf5165ca69afd3
#
_entry.id   72770e384806c7142adf5165ca69afd3
#
_cell.length_a   1.000
_cell.length_b   1.000
_cell.length_c   1.000
_cell.angle_alpha   90.00
_cell.angle_beta   90.00
_cell.angle_gamma   90.00
#
_symmetry.space_group_name_H-M   'P 1'
#
loop_
_entity.id
_entity.type
_entity.pdbx_description
1 polymer ?
#
loop_
_entity_poly.entity_id
_entity_poly.type
_entity_poly.pdbx_seq_one_letter_code
_entity_poly.pdbx_strand_id
1 'polypeptide(L)'
;WSSARPNPANRLPDGVEIQMLELDWPRLNTRNGVVPPIAYVHGELFGVGGVRVVPDNPRGERSRSLENRCKGRGQWNTYDVVAVNGVIKLAVNGKFVNGISNSTQRKGYLCLESEGAEIHFRNLRILELPPSLTADGQVAPAAN
;
A
#
# COMPACT_ATOMS: atom_id res chain seq x y z
N TRP A 1 6.10 -2.96 5.97
CA TRP A 1 6.86 -3.72 6.99
C TRP A 1 5.89 -4.27 8.02
N SER A 2 5.95 -5.54 8.31
CA SER A 2 5.07 -6.22 9.25
C SER A 2 5.85 -6.78 10.44
N SER A 3 5.24 -6.85 11.61
CA SER A 3 5.82 -7.48 12.81
C SER A 3 6.01 -9.00 12.68
N ALA A 4 5.50 -9.60 11.61
CA ALA A 4 5.61 -11.00 11.23
C ALA A 4 5.13 -12.06 12.24
N ARG A 5 4.53 -11.67 13.32
CA ARG A 5 3.80 -12.63 14.15
C ARG A 5 2.32 -12.41 13.96
N PRO A 6 1.58 -13.40 13.42
CA PRO A 6 0.12 -13.31 13.44
C PRO A 6 -0.31 -13.12 14.90
N ASN A 7 -0.96 -12.00 15.16
CA ASN A 7 -1.66 -11.86 16.42
C ASN A 7 -2.82 -12.88 16.37
N PRO A 8 -2.92 -13.83 17.32
CA PRO A 8 -4.03 -14.80 17.33
C PRO A 8 -5.42 -14.14 17.34
N ALA A 9 -5.51 -12.90 17.78
CA ALA A 9 -6.75 -12.11 17.79
C ALA A 9 -6.98 -11.33 16.49
N ASN A 10 -5.95 -11.11 15.67
CA ASN A 10 -6.01 -10.43 14.39
C ASN A 10 -5.39 -11.33 13.32
N ARG A 11 -6.13 -11.57 12.24
CA ARG A 11 -5.65 -12.39 11.10
C ARG A 11 -4.46 -11.75 10.37
N LEU A 12 -4.25 -10.45 10.55
CA LEU A 12 -3.21 -9.67 9.91
C LEU A 12 -2.13 -9.26 10.92
N PRO A 13 -0.85 -9.32 10.54
CA PRO A 13 0.22 -8.77 11.36
C PRO A 13 0.13 -7.24 11.44
N ASP A 14 0.61 -6.67 12.53
CA ASP A 14 0.78 -5.23 12.63
C ASP A 14 1.77 -4.75 11.57
N GLY A 15 1.39 -3.76 10.78
CA GLY A 15 2.22 -3.30 9.66
C GLY A 15 1.66 -2.12 8.89
N VAL A 16 2.30 -1.82 7.77
CA VAL A 16 1.75 -0.91 6.77
C VAL A 16 1.29 -1.74 5.58
N GLU A 17 0.05 -1.55 5.20
CA GLU A 17 -0.56 -2.22 4.07
C GLU A 17 -0.55 -1.32 2.84
N ILE A 18 -0.26 -1.91 1.69
CA ILE A 18 -0.43 -1.33 0.36
C ILE A 18 -1.53 -2.13 -0.33
N GLN A 19 -2.70 -1.53 -0.46
CA GLN A 19 -3.89 -2.20 -0.96
C GLN A 19 -3.77 -2.57 -2.44
N MET A 20 -4.14 -3.81 -2.77
CA MET A 20 -4.18 -4.36 -4.12
C MET A 20 -5.52 -5.04 -4.39
N LEU A 21 -6.60 -4.28 -4.51
CA LEU A 21 -7.93 -4.82 -4.76
C LEU A 21 -8.27 -4.93 -6.26
N GLU A 22 -9.18 -5.82 -6.59
CA GLU A 22 -9.82 -5.90 -7.90
C GLU A 22 -10.54 -4.58 -8.23
N LEU A 23 -10.41 -4.09 -9.46
CA LEU A 23 -11.06 -2.84 -9.89
C LEU A 23 -12.59 -2.89 -9.78
N ASP A 24 -13.17 -4.06 -9.92
CA ASP A 24 -14.61 -4.29 -9.78
C ASP A 24 -15.06 -4.43 -8.31
N TRP A 25 -14.11 -4.37 -7.36
CA TRP A 25 -14.41 -4.56 -5.95
C TRP A 25 -15.55 -3.65 -5.43
N PRO A 26 -15.62 -2.35 -5.78
CA PRO A 26 -16.74 -1.50 -5.35
C PRO A 26 -18.08 -2.02 -5.83
N ARG A 27 -18.18 -2.45 -7.10
CA ARG A 27 -19.41 -3.02 -7.66
C ARG A 27 -19.79 -4.34 -6.98
N LEU A 28 -18.82 -5.21 -6.78
CA LEU A 28 -19.01 -6.52 -6.14
C LEU A 28 -19.41 -6.41 -4.66
N ASN A 29 -19.03 -5.30 -4.02
CA ASN A 29 -19.31 -5.04 -2.60
C ASN A 29 -20.41 -3.98 -2.39
N THR A 30 -21.15 -3.63 -3.42
CA THR A 30 -22.34 -2.78 -3.31
C THR A 30 -23.40 -3.49 -2.48
N ARG A 31 -23.83 -2.86 -1.39
CA ARG A 31 -24.88 -3.39 -0.50
C ARG A 31 -26.00 -2.36 -0.34
N ASN A 32 -27.22 -2.79 -0.50
CA ASN A 32 -28.40 -1.91 -0.39
C ASN A 32 -28.31 -0.65 -1.25
N GLY A 33 -27.73 -0.76 -2.45
CA GLY A 33 -27.52 0.38 -3.37
C GLY A 33 -26.35 1.32 -3.01
N VAL A 34 -25.64 1.05 -1.90
CA VAL A 34 -24.47 1.84 -1.51
C VAL A 34 -23.21 1.22 -2.09
N VAL A 35 -22.53 1.98 -2.95
CA VAL A 35 -21.25 1.60 -3.56
C VAL A 35 -20.11 2.03 -2.62
N PRO A 36 -19.20 1.11 -2.24
CA PRO A 36 -18.02 1.48 -1.47
C PRO A 36 -17.15 2.51 -2.21
N PRO A 37 -16.46 3.40 -1.49
CA PRO A 37 -15.57 4.37 -2.13
C PRO A 37 -14.46 3.70 -2.94
N ILE A 38 -14.22 4.14 -4.16
CA ILE A 38 -13.14 3.64 -5.03
C ILE A 38 -11.74 3.84 -4.41
N ALA A 39 -11.60 4.75 -3.47
CA ALA A 39 -10.36 4.98 -2.76
C ALA A 39 -9.79 3.73 -2.06
N TYR A 40 -10.60 2.71 -1.79
CA TYR A 40 -10.16 1.44 -1.23
C TYR A 40 -9.55 0.48 -2.26
N VAL A 41 -9.58 0.82 -3.54
CA VAL A 41 -9.36 -0.18 -4.59
C VAL A 41 -7.87 -0.46 -4.80
N HIS A 42 -7.05 0.54 -5.07
CA HIS A 42 -5.65 0.33 -5.40
C HIS A 42 -4.73 1.39 -4.84
N GLY A 43 -3.59 0.93 -4.34
CA GLY A 43 -2.52 1.80 -3.90
C GLY A 43 -2.86 2.65 -2.68
N GLU A 44 -3.94 2.36 -1.97
CA GLU A 44 -4.20 2.96 -0.67
C GLU A 44 -3.17 2.47 0.34
N LEU A 45 -2.65 3.38 1.16
CA LEU A 45 -1.66 3.10 2.19
C LEU A 45 -2.25 3.38 3.56
N PHE A 46 -2.11 2.44 4.50
CA PHE A 46 -2.61 2.61 5.86
C PHE A 46 -1.90 1.70 6.86
N GLY A 47 -1.97 2.08 8.13
CA GLY A 47 -1.50 1.24 9.22
C GLY A 47 -2.53 0.16 9.57
N VAL A 48 -2.03 -1.04 9.89
CA VAL A 48 -2.79 -2.19 10.39
C VAL A 48 -2.35 -2.50 11.81
N GLY A 49 -3.30 -2.92 12.64
CA GLY A 49 -3.06 -3.18 14.06
C GLY A 49 -2.74 -1.89 14.80
N GLY A 50 -1.66 -1.86 15.56
CA GLY A 50 -1.21 -0.68 16.32
C GLY A 50 -0.36 0.32 15.51
N VAL A 51 -0.12 0.08 14.24
CA VAL A 51 0.75 0.94 13.42
C VAL A 51 0.05 2.22 13.00
N ARG A 52 0.70 3.35 13.27
CA ARG A 52 0.22 4.68 12.88
C ARG A 52 1.08 5.25 11.77
N VAL A 53 0.46 6.02 10.90
CA VAL A 53 1.09 6.69 9.77
C VAL A 53 0.51 8.09 9.59
N VAL A 54 1.25 8.97 8.94
CA VAL A 54 0.73 10.25 8.48
C VAL A 54 0.50 10.14 6.97
N PRO A 55 -0.75 10.22 6.50
CA PRO A 55 -1.07 10.15 5.09
C PRO A 55 -0.56 11.35 4.29
N ASP A 56 -0.03 11.14 3.09
CA ASP A 56 0.26 12.23 2.14
C ASP A 56 -1.04 12.77 1.52
N ASN A 57 -1.99 11.89 1.26
CA ASN A 57 -3.30 12.23 0.67
C ASN A 57 -4.43 11.71 1.58
N PRO A 58 -4.72 12.41 2.68
CA PRO A 58 -5.55 11.88 3.74
C PRO A 58 -6.99 11.61 3.32
N ARG A 59 -7.48 10.46 3.77
CA ARG A 59 -8.88 10.07 3.84
C ARG A 59 -9.09 9.34 5.18
N GLY A 60 -9.39 10.09 6.21
CA GLY A 60 -9.26 9.62 7.58
C GLY A 60 -7.81 9.26 7.90
N GLU A 61 -7.58 8.09 8.46
CA GLU A 61 -6.24 7.57 8.80
C GLU A 61 -5.50 6.90 7.63
N ARG A 62 -6.13 6.87 6.45
CA ARG A 62 -5.60 6.24 5.24
C ARG A 62 -5.10 7.29 4.25
N SER A 63 -4.10 6.93 3.46
CA SER A 63 -3.63 7.72 2.33
C SER A 63 -4.16 7.13 1.04
N ARG A 64 -4.99 7.88 0.32
CA ARG A 64 -5.56 7.45 -0.96
C ARG A 64 -4.62 7.71 -2.13
N SER A 65 -4.69 6.88 -3.15
CA SER A 65 -4.01 7.16 -4.41
C SER A 65 -4.54 8.43 -5.07
N LEU A 66 -3.64 9.22 -5.66
CA LEU A 66 -3.99 10.42 -6.43
C LEU A 66 -4.78 10.08 -7.68
N GLU A 67 -4.48 8.93 -8.28
CA GLU A 67 -5.17 8.43 -9.47
C GLU A 67 -5.17 6.89 -9.49
N ASN A 68 -6.14 6.31 -10.19
CA ASN A 68 -6.17 4.88 -10.42
C ASN A 68 -5.35 4.54 -11.68
N ARG A 69 -4.21 3.88 -11.49
CA ARG A 69 -3.33 3.44 -12.57
C ARG A 69 -3.35 1.93 -12.81
N CYS A 70 -4.13 1.21 -12.02
CA CYS A 70 -4.17 -0.24 -12.16
C CYS A 70 -4.90 -0.66 -13.42
N LYS A 71 -4.36 -1.68 -14.04
CA LYS A 71 -4.97 -2.43 -15.13
C LYS A 71 -5.88 -3.50 -14.53
N GLY A 72 -6.94 -3.84 -15.23
CA GLY A 72 -7.93 -4.81 -14.77
C GLY A 72 -7.46 -6.25 -14.80
N ARG A 73 -8.39 -7.16 -14.56
CA ARG A 73 -8.19 -8.60 -14.49
C ARG A 73 -7.39 -9.15 -15.68
N GLY A 74 -6.52 -10.10 -15.39
CA GLY A 74 -5.68 -10.77 -16.40
C GLY A 74 -4.49 -9.94 -16.87
N GLN A 75 -4.29 -8.74 -16.34
CA GLN A 75 -3.18 -7.88 -16.68
C GLN A 75 -2.21 -7.71 -15.51
N TRP A 76 -0.92 -7.68 -15.83
CA TRP A 76 0.11 -7.43 -14.83
C TRP A 76 0.21 -5.95 -14.48
N ASN A 77 0.30 -5.69 -13.20
CA ASN A 77 0.59 -4.36 -12.64
C ASN A 77 1.97 -4.38 -11.98
N THR A 78 2.68 -3.27 -12.03
CA THR A 78 3.95 -3.08 -11.35
C THR A 78 3.75 -2.15 -10.18
N TYR A 79 4.28 -2.53 -9.03
CA TYR A 79 4.35 -1.73 -7.81
C TYR A 79 5.82 -1.48 -7.48
N ASP A 80 6.22 -0.23 -7.46
CA ASP A 80 7.53 0.20 -6.99
C ASP A 80 7.36 0.94 -5.66
N VAL A 81 8.01 0.43 -4.63
CA VAL A 81 7.85 0.94 -3.26
C VAL A 81 9.21 1.36 -2.73
N VAL A 82 9.32 2.59 -2.30
CA VAL A 82 10.49 3.09 -1.56
C VAL A 82 10.09 3.27 -0.10
N ALA A 83 10.84 2.66 0.81
CA ALA A 83 10.58 2.73 2.24
C ALA A 83 11.85 3.12 3.01
N VAL A 84 11.86 4.30 3.61
CA VAL A 84 13.00 4.87 4.34
C VAL A 84 12.52 5.56 5.61
N ASN A 85 13.06 5.18 6.76
CA ASN A 85 12.81 5.85 8.05
C ASN A 85 11.35 6.19 8.36
N GLY A 86 10.44 5.29 8.02
CA GLY A 86 9.01 5.48 8.26
C GLY A 86 8.29 6.32 7.19
N VAL A 87 8.98 6.68 6.12
CA VAL A 87 8.38 7.21 4.89
C VAL A 87 8.21 6.07 3.90
N ILE A 88 7.05 5.96 3.29
CA ILE A 88 6.79 5.02 2.20
C ILE A 88 6.21 5.80 1.03
N LYS A 89 6.76 5.59 -0.16
CA LYS A 89 6.27 6.15 -1.41
C LYS A 89 5.98 5.02 -2.37
N LEU A 90 4.88 5.15 -3.09
CA LEU A 90 4.35 4.13 -3.99
C LEU A 90 4.21 4.67 -5.40
N ALA A 91 4.78 3.96 -6.36
CA ALA A 91 4.45 4.12 -7.76
C ALA A 91 3.71 2.88 -8.28
N VAL A 92 2.72 3.09 -9.13
CA VAL A 92 1.96 2.05 -9.80
C VAL A 92 2.08 2.24 -11.31
N ASN A 93 2.53 1.21 -11.99
CA ASN A 93 2.76 1.23 -13.44
C ASN A 93 3.59 2.44 -13.90
N GLY A 94 4.70 2.66 -13.17
CA GLY A 94 5.71 3.66 -13.50
C GLY A 94 5.37 5.10 -13.13
N LYS A 95 4.29 5.34 -12.37
CA LYS A 95 3.95 6.69 -11.90
C LYS A 95 3.69 6.71 -10.40
N PHE A 96 4.23 7.71 -9.72
CA PHE A 96 3.96 7.97 -8.32
C PHE A 96 2.47 8.27 -8.10
N VAL A 97 1.87 7.59 -7.14
CA VAL A 97 0.44 7.73 -6.86
C VAL A 97 0.11 7.97 -5.39
N ASN A 98 1.00 7.60 -4.46
CA ASN A 98 0.67 7.71 -3.05
C ASN A 98 1.90 7.65 -2.14
N GLY A 99 1.72 8.09 -0.91
CA GLY A 99 2.73 7.97 0.13
C GLY A 99 2.17 8.14 1.53
N ILE A 100 3.02 7.79 2.48
CA ILE A 100 2.83 8.05 3.91
C ILE A 100 4.16 8.47 4.53
N SER A 101 4.08 9.10 5.67
CA SER A 101 5.24 9.41 6.51
C SER A 101 5.00 9.04 7.96
N ASN A 102 6.03 9.19 8.79
CA ASN A 102 5.99 8.96 10.23
C ASN A 102 5.40 7.60 10.66
N SER A 103 5.63 6.55 9.85
CA SER A 103 5.24 5.21 10.28
C SER A 103 5.91 4.84 11.60
N THR A 104 5.13 4.38 12.56
CA THR A 104 5.65 3.87 13.84
C THR A 104 6.38 2.54 13.68
N GLN A 105 6.06 1.76 12.64
CA GLN A 105 6.78 0.55 12.25
C GLN A 105 7.81 0.90 11.16
N ARG A 106 9.10 0.71 11.45
CA ARG A 106 10.20 1.14 10.56
C ARG A 106 11.00 0.00 9.97
N LYS A 107 10.83 -1.21 10.46
CA LYS A 107 11.47 -2.44 9.95
C LYS A 107 10.57 -3.64 10.20
N GLY A 108 10.74 -4.67 9.40
CA GLY A 108 9.94 -5.89 9.52
C GLY A 108 10.05 -6.74 8.26
N TYR A 109 9.06 -7.55 8.03
CA TYR A 109 9.01 -8.47 6.90
C TYR A 109 8.19 -7.87 5.75
N LEU A 110 8.54 -8.21 4.52
CA LEU A 110 7.66 -8.03 3.38
C LEU A 110 6.68 -9.21 3.35
N CYS A 111 5.39 -8.90 3.40
CA CYS A 111 4.32 -9.89 3.33
C CYS A 111 3.57 -9.73 2.00
N LEU A 112 3.16 -10.85 1.43
CA LEU A 112 2.22 -10.93 0.33
C LEU A 112 0.94 -11.54 0.86
N GLU A 113 -0.18 -10.94 0.53
CA GLU A 113 -1.46 -11.32 1.09
C GLU A 113 -2.52 -11.54 0.01
N SER A 114 -3.41 -12.49 0.28
CA SER A 114 -4.59 -12.76 -0.51
C SER A 114 -5.79 -12.91 0.43
N GLU A 115 -6.82 -12.12 0.22
CA GLU A 115 -8.04 -12.08 1.03
C GLU A 115 -9.22 -12.82 0.37
N GLY A 116 -9.00 -14.09 0.05
CA GLY A 116 -10.06 -14.98 -0.46
C GLY A 116 -10.25 -14.93 -1.98
N ALA A 117 -9.35 -14.29 -2.72
CA ALA A 117 -9.31 -14.32 -4.17
C ALA A 117 -7.93 -14.76 -4.65
N GLU A 118 -7.85 -15.35 -5.84
CA GLU A 118 -6.59 -15.72 -6.46
C GLU A 118 -5.82 -14.46 -6.86
N ILE A 119 -4.57 -14.36 -6.43
CA ILE A 119 -3.63 -13.30 -6.79
C ILE A 119 -2.27 -13.89 -7.14
N HIS A 120 -1.67 -13.41 -8.21
CA HIS A 120 -0.37 -13.85 -8.66
C HIS A 120 0.67 -12.76 -8.47
N PHE A 121 1.82 -13.13 -7.93
CA PHE A 121 2.99 -12.25 -7.78
C PHE A 121 4.15 -12.80 -8.59
N ARG A 122 4.93 -11.91 -9.21
CA ARG A 122 6.16 -12.28 -9.92
C ARG A 122 7.19 -11.17 -9.84
N ASN A 123 8.45 -11.51 -10.15
CA ASN A 123 9.55 -10.56 -10.23
C ASN A 123 9.74 -9.74 -8.94
N LEU A 124 9.57 -10.38 -7.79
CA LEU A 124 9.83 -9.75 -6.50
C LEU A 124 11.31 -9.41 -6.38
N ARG A 125 11.61 -8.13 -6.20
CA ARG A 125 12.98 -7.61 -6.06
C ARG A 125 13.05 -6.70 -4.87
N ILE A 126 14.13 -6.79 -4.11
CA ILE A 126 14.44 -5.88 -3.01
C ILE A 126 15.82 -5.30 -3.30
N LEU A 127 15.91 -3.98 -3.28
CA LEU A 127 17.17 -3.25 -3.28
C LEU A 127 17.34 -2.63 -1.90
N GLU A 128 18.37 -3.05 -1.19
CA GLU A 128 18.75 -2.43 0.07
C GLU A 128 19.44 -1.10 -0.22
N LEU A 129 18.92 -0.03 0.37
CA LEU A 129 19.44 1.31 0.14
C LEU A 129 20.57 1.62 1.14
N PRO A 130 21.56 2.43 0.76
CA PRO A 130 22.64 2.81 1.65
C PRO A 130 22.12 3.47 2.95
N PRO A 131 22.75 3.20 4.10
CA PRO A 131 22.29 3.72 5.40
C PRO A 131 22.30 5.26 5.49
N SER A 132 23.06 5.93 4.63
CA SER A 132 23.19 7.39 4.56
C SER A 132 22.03 8.07 3.85
N LEU A 133 21.16 7.32 3.18
CA LEU A 133 20.00 7.91 2.52
C LEU A 133 18.95 8.34 3.55
N THR A 134 18.54 9.58 3.48
CA THR A 134 17.47 10.15 4.28
C THR A 134 16.14 10.07 3.51
N ALA A 135 15.03 10.12 4.25
CA ALA A 135 13.69 10.14 3.64
C ALA A 135 13.52 11.30 2.64
N ASP A 136 14.12 12.45 2.93
CA ASP A 136 14.02 13.65 2.11
C ASP A 136 14.72 13.51 0.74
N GLY A 137 15.82 12.72 0.69
CA GLY A 137 16.52 12.42 -0.56
C GLY A 137 15.83 11.42 -1.46
N GLN A 138 14.70 10.86 -1.02
CA GLN A 138 14.00 9.74 -1.68
C GLN A 138 12.54 10.05 -1.99
N VAL A 139 12.19 11.31 -2.00
CA VAL A 139 10.84 11.73 -2.39
C VAL A 139 10.65 11.41 -3.87
N ALA A 140 9.74 10.52 -4.18
CA ALA A 140 9.32 10.33 -5.57
C ALA A 140 8.79 11.68 -6.07
N PRO A 141 9.16 12.11 -7.29
CA PRO A 141 8.67 13.37 -7.82
C PRO A 141 7.14 13.38 -7.80
N ALA A 142 6.58 14.47 -7.32
CA ALA A 142 5.16 14.69 -7.40
C ALA A 142 4.73 14.56 -8.87
N ALA A 143 3.65 13.83 -9.11
CA ALA A 143 3.06 13.81 -10.43
C ALA A 143 2.50 15.21 -10.74
N ASN A 144 3.09 15.88 -11.72
CA ASN A 144 2.53 17.10 -12.29
C ASN A 144 1.28 16.78 -13.11
#